data_39fb7270ed5bcbfbc8c30046f8012300
#
_entry.id   39fb7270ed5bcbfbc8c30046f8012300
#
_cell.length_a   1.000
_cell.length_b   1.000
_cell.length_c   1.000
_cell.angle_alpha   90.00
_cell.angle_beta   90.00
_cell.angle_gamma   90.00
#
_symmetry.space_group_name_H-M   'P 1'
#
loop_
_entity.id
_entity.type
_entity.pdbx_description
1 polymer ?
#
loop_
_entity_poly.entity_id
_entity_poly.type
_entity_poly.pdbx_seq_one_letter_code
_entity_poly.pdbx_strand_id
1 'polypeptide(L)'
;MNLGGEEIWGHTGLLPGYRSFLAYVPSIGASICVLVNQEDFAKPSIFVELLLATVKGFLVTALPIQAGKSEFNTFELHQNYPNPFNQATTFVFNLSIPSHVSIDVYNVHGRRVANVLNDHYVPGIHRINWEAQALASGLYLYRLTAGGFSLTQSLLLLR
;
A
#
# COMPACT_ATOMS: atom_id res chain seq x y z
N MET A 1 -19.15 12.18 -19.95
CA MET A 1 -18.94 11.18 -21.04
C MET A 1 -19.75 9.94 -20.69
N ASN A 2 -20.34 9.26 -21.67
CA ASN A 2 -21.10 8.02 -21.40
C ASN A 2 -20.31 6.83 -21.99
N LEU A 3 -20.01 5.82 -21.18
CA LEU A 3 -19.23 4.66 -21.59
C LEU A 3 -19.83 3.39 -20.97
N GLY A 4 -20.14 2.38 -21.77
CA GLY A 4 -20.78 1.15 -21.28
C GLY A 4 -22.10 1.37 -20.55
N GLY A 5 -22.86 2.44 -20.90
CA GLY A 5 -24.11 2.82 -20.25
C GLY A 5 -23.95 3.57 -18.92
N GLU A 6 -22.73 3.92 -18.53
CA GLU A 6 -22.44 4.69 -17.30
C GLU A 6 -22.03 6.12 -17.62
N GLU A 7 -22.47 7.05 -16.77
CA GLU A 7 -21.90 8.39 -16.74
C GLU A 7 -20.53 8.31 -16.10
N ILE A 8 -19.51 8.80 -16.80
CA ILE A 8 -18.13 8.86 -16.31
C ILE A 8 -17.57 10.28 -16.42
N TRP A 9 -16.76 10.65 -15.45
CA TRP A 9 -16.03 11.91 -15.42
C TRP A 9 -14.55 11.61 -15.62
N GLY A 10 -14.01 12.07 -16.73
CA GLY A 10 -12.62 11.75 -17.05
C GLY A 10 -12.16 12.35 -18.36
N HIS A 11 -10.90 12.10 -18.66
CA HIS A 11 -10.27 12.56 -19.90
C HIS A 11 -9.21 11.59 -20.40
N THR A 12 -8.86 11.76 -21.67
CA THR A 12 -7.73 11.05 -22.30
C THR A 12 -6.49 11.91 -22.30
N GLY A 13 -5.32 11.28 -22.20
CA GLY A 13 -4.02 11.89 -22.43
C GLY A 13 -3.31 11.23 -23.63
N LEU A 14 -2.62 12.05 -24.43
CA LEU A 14 -1.85 11.60 -25.58
C LEU A 14 -0.46 12.23 -25.53
N LEU A 15 0.55 11.37 -25.52
CA LEU A 15 1.95 11.72 -25.74
C LEU A 15 2.51 10.78 -26.81
N PRO A 16 3.54 11.17 -27.59
CA PRO A 16 4.18 10.24 -28.52
C PRO A 16 4.59 8.94 -27.84
N GLY A 17 4.12 7.80 -28.36
CA GLY A 17 4.36 6.47 -27.79
C GLY A 17 3.51 6.09 -26.56
N TYR A 18 2.68 7.00 -26.05
CA TYR A 18 1.87 6.72 -24.83
C TYR A 18 0.45 7.24 -24.96
N ARG A 19 -0.48 6.48 -24.42
CA ARG A 19 -1.89 6.91 -24.26
C ARG A 19 -2.33 6.66 -22.84
N SER A 20 -3.15 7.55 -22.30
CA SER A 20 -3.77 7.38 -21.01
C SER A 20 -5.27 7.67 -21.06
N PHE A 21 -5.98 7.05 -20.15
CA PHE A 21 -7.37 7.33 -19.87
C PHE A 21 -7.57 7.30 -18.35
N LEU A 22 -8.10 8.38 -17.81
CA LEU A 22 -8.48 8.49 -16.40
C LEU A 22 -9.99 8.71 -16.34
N ALA A 23 -10.69 7.90 -15.56
CA ALA A 23 -12.13 8.00 -15.38
C ALA A 23 -12.51 7.84 -13.91
N TYR A 24 -13.51 8.61 -13.48
CA TYR A 24 -14.27 8.38 -12.26
C TYR A 24 -15.68 7.96 -12.61
N VAL A 25 -16.19 6.94 -11.96
CA VAL A 25 -17.53 6.35 -12.18
C VAL A 25 -18.36 6.60 -10.91
N PRO A 26 -19.22 7.65 -10.90
CA PRO A 26 -19.96 8.04 -9.70
C PRO A 26 -20.89 6.95 -9.18
N SER A 27 -21.48 6.15 -10.05
CA SER A 27 -22.46 5.11 -9.70
C SER A 27 -21.89 4.01 -8.80
N ILE A 28 -20.58 3.78 -8.87
CA ILE A 28 -19.88 2.76 -8.07
C ILE A 28 -18.77 3.34 -7.21
N GLY A 29 -18.54 4.67 -7.24
CA GLY A 29 -17.52 5.37 -6.48
C GLY A 29 -16.07 4.95 -6.84
N ALA A 30 -15.83 4.48 -8.07
CA ALA A 30 -14.55 3.95 -8.50
C ALA A 30 -13.81 4.87 -9.46
N SER A 31 -12.48 4.91 -9.35
CA SER A 31 -11.60 5.54 -10.32
C SER A 31 -10.83 4.48 -11.11
N ILE A 32 -10.77 4.66 -12.42
CA ILE A 32 -10.09 3.76 -13.35
C ILE A 32 -8.99 4.55 -14.06
N CYS A 33 -7.77 4.04 -14.06
CA CYS A 33 -6.66 4.60 -14.82
C CYS A 33 -6.11 3.53 -15.76
N VAL A 34 -6.02 3.86 -17.05
CA VAL A 34 -5.41 3.02 -18.08
C VAL A 34 -4.25 3.76 -18.70
N LEU A 35 -3.07 3.13 -18.68
CA LEU A 35 -1.86 3.62 -19.34
C LEU A 35 -1.41 2.60 -20.37
N VAL A 36 -1.18 3.06 -21.60
CA VAL A 36 -0.74 2.22 -22.72
C VAL A 36 0.52 2.84 -23.32
N ASN A 37 1.56 2.03 -23.49
CA ASN A 37 2.84 2.41 -24.08
C ASN A 37 2.94 2.08 -25.57
N GLN A 38 1.81 2.15 -26.28
CA GLN A 38 1.74 1.82 -27.72
C GLN A 38 0.92 2.90 -28.43
N GLU A 39 1.49 3.46 -29.50
CA GLU A 39 0.90 4.59 -30.24
C GLU A 39 -0.31 4.18 -31.06
N ASP A 40 -0.26 2.97 -31.65
CA ASP A 40 -1.32 2.45 -32.53
C ASP A 40 -2.55 1.89 -31.79
N PHE A 41 -2.55 1.95 -30.47
CA PHE A 41 -3.68 1.45 -29.68
C PHE A 41 -4.90 2.37 -29.85
N ALA A 42 -5.85 1.97 -30.69
CA ALA A 42 -6.90 2.84 -31.21
C ALA A 42 -7.82 3.44 -30.16
N LYS A 43 -8.10 2.75 -29.04
CA LYS A 43 -9.04 3.26 -28.02
C LYS A 43 -8.76 2.68 -26.61
N PRO A 44 -8.08 3.42 -25.74
CA PRO A 44 -7.94 3.03 -24.31
C PRO A 44 -9.29 2.85 -23.60
N SER A 45 -10.36 3.45 -24.11
CA SER A 45 -11.73 3.31 -23.60
C SER A 45 -12.26 1.88 -23.62
N ILE A 46 -11.80 1.02 -24.54
CA ILE A 46 -12.19 -0.40 -24.59
C ILE A 46 -11.80 -1.13 -23.31
N PHE A 47 -10.62 -0.83 -22.75
CA PHE A 47 -10.21 -1.42 -21.46
C PHE A 47 -11.07 -0.93 -20.30
N VAL A 48 -11.50 0.34 -20.34
CA VAL A 48 -12.40 0.89 -19.32
C VAL A 48 -13.76 0.19 -19.39
N GLU A 49 -14.29 -0.05 -20.59
CA GLU A 49 -15.54 -0.80 -20.77
C GLU A 49 -15.42 -2.23 -20.25
N LEU A 50 -14.32 -2.92 -20.56
CA LEU A 50 -14.07 -4.27 -20.09
C LEU A 50 -13.90 -4.33 -18.57
N LEU A 51 -13.16 -3.39 -17.99
CA LEU A 51 -12.98 -3.28 -16.53
C LEU A 51 -14.31 -2.96 -15.85
N LEU A 52 -15.11 -2.03 -16.38
CA LEU A 52 -16.44 -1.72 -15.87
C LEU A 52 -17.37 -2.93 -15.90
N ALA A 53 -17.38 -3.69 -16.99
CA ALA A 53 -18.18 -4.91 -17.11
C ALA A 53 -17.75 -5.96 -16.08
N THR A 54 -16.44 -6.10 -15.86
CA THR A 54 -15.87 -7.05 -14.88
C THR A 54 -16.22 -6.62 -13.44
N VAL A 55 -16.02 -5.35 -13.11
CA VAL A 55 -16.32 -4.81 -11.77
C VAL A 55 -17.82 -4.89 -11.48
N LYS A 56 -18.69 -4.56 -12.44
CA LYS A 56 -20.14 -4.72 -12.30
C LYS A 56 -20.55 -6.19 -12.15
N GLY A 57 -19.97 -7.08 -12.94
CA GLY A 57 -20.21 -8.52 -12.82
C GLY A 57 -19.80 -9.04 -11.42
N PHE A 58 -18.70 -8.56 -10.90
CA PHE A 58 -18.24 -8.88 -9.55
C PHE A 58 -19.17 -8.31 -8.46
N LEU A 59 -19.64 -7.05 -8.62
CA LEU A 59 -20.57 -6.41 -7.68
C LEU A 59 -21.96 -7.06 -7.69
N VAL A 60 -22.39 -7.60 -8.82
CA VAL A 60 -23.69 -8.30 -8.93
C VAL A 60 -23.62 -9.72 -8.33
N THR A 61 -22.46 -10.38 -8.40
CA THR A 61 -22.24 -11.70 -7.78
C THR A 61 -21.79 -11.61 -6.33
N ALA A 62 -21.28 -10.49 -5.88
CA ALA A 62 -21.08 -10.22 -4.46
C ALA A 62 -22.46 -10.05 -3.82
N LEU A 63 -22.89 -11.04 -3.04
CA LEU A 63 -24.04 -10.93 -2.11
C LEU A 63 -24.00 -9.57 -1.41
N PRO A 64 -25.16 -8.98 -1.02
CA PRO A 64 -25.15 -7.71 -0.33
C PRO A 64 -24.22 -7.84 0.88
N ILE A 65 -23.02 -7.34 0.71
CA ILE A 65 -22.17 -7.05 1.84
C ILE A 65 -22.96 -5.99 2.58
N GLN A 66 -23.67 -6.43 3.64
CA GLN A 66 -24.12 -5.46 4.63
C GLN A 66 -22.93 -4.55 4.86
N ALA A 67 -23.17 -3.23 4.88
CA ALA A 67 -22.21 -2.24 5.33
C ALA A 67 -21.94 -2.43 6.84
N GLY A 68 -21.62 -3.65 7.22
CA GLY A 68 -20.79 -3.98 8.35
C GLY A 68 -19.39 -3.57 7.93
N LYS A 69 -18.78 -2.69 8.70
CA LYS A 69 -17.37 -2.35 8.61
C LYS A 69 -16.63 -3.48 7.94
N SER A 70 -16.22 -3.27 6.69
CA SER A 70 -15.17 -4.07 6.09
C SER A 70 -14.02 -3.93 7.09
N GLU A 71 -13.83 -4.93 7.91
CA GLU A 71 -12.58 -5.10 8.61
C GLU A 71 -11.58 -5.44 7.50
N PHE A 72 -11.17 -4.39 6.77
CA PHE A 72 -9.90 -4.46 6.09
C PHE A 72 -8.94 -4.86 7.20
N ASN A 73 -8.23 -5.94 7.00
CA ASN A 73 -7.11 -6.29 7.87
C ASN A 73 -6.20 -5.08 7.93
N THR A 74 -6.55 -4.13 8.81
CA THR A 74 -5.83 -2.88 8.94
C THR A 74 -4.57 -3.21 9.69
N PHE A 75 -3.52 -3.28 8.92
CA PHE A 75 -2.18 -3.40 9.40
C PHE A 75 -1.57 -2.01 9.31
N GLU A 76 -1.19 -1.46 10.45
CA GLU A 76 -0.64 -0.11 10.54
C GLU A 76 0.76 -0.15 11.13
N LEU A 77 1.66 0.63 10.55
CA LEU A 77 3.00 0.86 11.07
C LEU A 77 3.17 2.36 11.29
N HIS A 78 3.33 2.75 12.54
CA HIS A 78 3.63 4.13 12.89
C HIS A 78 5.12 4.45 12.72
N GLN A 79 5.41 5.75 12.57
CA GLN A 79 6.79 6.22 12.61
C GLN A 79 7.42 5.86 13.95
N ASN A 80 8.65 5.34 13.93
CA ASN A 80 9.39 5.09 15.15
C ASN A 80 9.59 6.37 15.98
N TYR A 81 9.57 6.25 17.29
CA TYR A 81 9.76 7.40 18.18
C TYR A 81 10.73 7.03 19.31
N PRO A 82 11.71 7.92 19.59
CA PRO A 82 12.06 9.13 18.84
C PRO A 82 12.58 8.85 17.43
N ASN A 83 12.44 9.85 16.52
CA ASN A 83 13.09 9.89 15.22
C ASN A 83 13.34 11.35 14.81
N PRO A 84 14.58 11.86 14.71
CA PRO A 84 15.83 11.12 14.92
C PRO A 84 16.01 10.55 16.34
N PHE A 85 16.82 9.50 16.48
CA PHE A 85 17.08 8.89 17.76
C PHE A 85 18.58 8.70 18.02
N ASN A 86 18.96 8.61 19.32
CA ASN A 86 20.29 8.26 19.77
C ASN A 86 20.19 6.99 20.62
N GLN A 87 20.86 5.93 20.22
CA GLN A 87 20.90 4.61 20.84
C GLN A 87 19.62 3.80 20.73
N ALA A 88 18.45 4.30 21.19
CA ALA A 88 17.22 3.53 21.25
C ALA A 88 16.02 4.25 20.61
N THR A 89 15.12 3.47 20.04
CA THR A 89 13.83 3.93 19.52
C THR A 89 12.76 2.84 19.72
N THR A 90 11.50 3.24 19.62
CA THR A 90 10.34 2.35 19.74
C THR A 90 9.61 2.27 18.42
N PHE A 91 9.39 1.06 17.92
CA PHE A 91 8.48 0.77 16.82
C PHE A 91 7.08 0.51 17.38
N VAL A 92 6.07 1.09 16.74
CA VAL A 92 4.66 0.88 17.11
C VAL A 92 3.91 0.40 15.87
N PHE A 93 3.17 -0.70 16.03
CA PHE A 93 2.33 -1.23 14.96
C PHE A 93 1.01 -1.77 15.53
N ASN A 94 -0.01 -1.84 14.69
CA ASN A 94 -1.32 -2.37 15.01
C ASN A 94 -1.65 -3.55 14.09
N LEU A 95 -2.18 -4.63 14.67
CA LEU A 95 -2.64 -5.82 13.96
C LEU A 95 -4.13 -6.01 14.17
N SER A 96 -4.88 -6.30 13.12
CA SER A 96 -6.29 -6.69 13.20
C SER A 96 -6.50 -8.20 13.34
N ILE A 97 -5.52 -9.01 12.93
CA ILE A 97 -5.55 -10.47 13.03
C ILE A 97 -4.24 -11.01 13.61
N PRO A 98 -4.24 -12.19 14.26
CA PRO A 98 -3.02 -12.84 14.69
C PRO A 98 -2.09 -13.08 13.50
N SER A 99 -0.84 -12.68 13.62
CA SER A 99 0.12 -12.78 12.52
C SER A 99 1.54 -13.04 13.01
N HIS A 100 2.30 -13.74 12.19
CA HIS A 100 3.76 -13.75 12.33
C HIS A 100 4.30 -12.41 11.83
N VAL A 101 5.03 -11.69 12.68
CA VAL A 101 5.55 -10.35 12.43
C VAL A 101 7.06 -10.37 12.41
N SER A 102 7.65 -9.77 11.38
CA SER A 102 9.09 -9.47 11.37
C SER A 102 9.33 -7.97 11.16
N ILE A 103 10.36 -7.44 11.84
CA ILE A 103 10.88 -6.08 11.61
C ILE A 103 12.35 -6.21 11.25
N ASP A 104 12.68 -5.85 10.04
CA ASP A 104 14.04 -5.84 9.51
C ASP A 104 14.50 -4.41 9.21
N VAL A 105 15.76 -4.10 9.55
CA VAL A 105 16.39 -2.80 9.27
C VAL A 105 17.40 -2.96 8.15
N TYR A 106 17.36 -2.00 7.21
CA TYR A 106 18.20 -1.96 6.01
C TYR A 106 18.95 -0.64 5.94
N ASN A 107 20.16 -0.69 5.41
CA ASN A 107 20.91 0.52 5.05
C ASN A 107 20.40 1.08 3.70
N VAL A 108 20.91 2.25 3.30
CA VAL A 108 20.56 2.93 2.04
C VAL A 108 20.90 2.13 0.77
N HIS A 109 21.74 1.10 0.88
CA HIS A 109 22.08 0.19 -0.22
C HIS A 109 21.14 -1.04 -0.29
N GLY A 110 20.09 -1.09 0.56
CA GLY A 110 19.16 -2.20 0.61
C GLY A 110 19.69 -3.46 1.32
N ARG A 111 20.88 -3.40 1.96
CA ARG A 111 21.41 -4.52 2.72
C ARG A 111 20.79 -4.54 4.12
N ARG A 112 20.25 -5.69 4.52
CA ARG A 112 19.76 -5.90 5.89
C ARG A 112 20.90 -5.83 6.88
N VAL A 113 20.76 -4.94 7.88
CA VAL A 113 21.78 -4.67 8.92
C VAL A 113 21.34 -5.11 10.31
N ALA A 114 20.04 -5.28 10.54
CA ALA A 114 19.51 -5.84 11.78
C ALA A 114 18.17 -6.55 11.54
N ASN A 115 17.89 -7.54 12.36
CA ASN A 115 16.54 -8.07 12.58
C ASN A 115 16.14 -7.68 14.01
N VAL A 116 15.06 -6.90 14.14
CA VAL A 116 14.59 -6.35 15.40
C VAL A 116 13.60 -7.28 16.06
N LEU A 117 12.76 -7.91 15.23
CA LEU A 117 11.65 -8.74 15.66
C LEU A 117 11.40 -9.83 14.65
N ASN A 118 11.05 -11.03 15.14
CA ASN A 118 10.63 -12.16 14.33
C ASN A 118 9.83 -13.13 15.20
N ASP A 119 8.52 -12.85 15.39
CA ASP A 119 7.68 -13.62 16.33
C ASP A 119 6.19 -13.52 15.97
N HIS A 120 5.35 -14.32 16.65
CA HIS A 120 3.89 -14.31 16.53
C HIS A 120 3.26 -13.29 17.48
N TYR A 121 2.34 -12.48 16.94
CA TYR A 121 1.59 -11.48 17.69
C TYR A 121 0.10 -11.64 17.53
N VAL A 122 -0.64 -11.39 18.63
CA VAL A 122 -2.10 -11.32 18.67
C VAL A 122 -2.59 -9.98 18.13
N PRO A 123 -3.89 -9.84 17.78
CA PRO A 123 -4.45 -8.54 17.41
C PRO A 123 -4.23 -7.48 18.49
N GLY A 124 -4.04 -6.24 18.07
CA GLY A 124 -3.86 -5.08 18.94
C GLY A 124 -2.62 -4.26 18.63
N ILE A 125 -2.37 -3.25 19.47
CA ILE A 125 -1.25 -2.34 19.36
C ILE A 125 -0.06 -2.89 20.11
N HIS A 126 1.06 -3.01 19.41
CA HIS A 126 2.34 -3.52 19.94
C HIS A 126 3.41 -2.44 19.91
N ARG A 127 4.29 -2.46 20.93
CA ARG A 127 5.42 -1.53 21.08
C ARG A 127 6.68 -2.34 21.30
N ILE A 128 7.66 -2.13 20.43
CA ILE A 128 8.94 -2.85 20.42
C ILE A 128 10.06 -1.84 20.63
N ASN A 129 10.74 -1.89 21.77
CA ASN A 129 11.93 -1.11 22.01
C ASN A 129 13.13 -1.77 21.31
N TRP A 130 13.92 -0.96 20.64
CA TRP A 130 15.12 -1.42 19.96
C TRP A 130 16.29 -0.49 20.21
N GLU A 131 17.44 -1.10 20.50
CA GLU A 131 18.72 -0.43 20.67
C GLU A 131 19.63 -0.71 19.48
N ALA A 132 20.04 0.35 18.77
CA ALA A 132 20.88 0.25 17.57
C ALA A 132 22.38 0.20 17.92
N GLN A 133 22.80 -0.72 18.79
CA GLN A 133 24.15 -0.71 19.41
C GLN A 133 25.30 -0.79 18.40
N ALA A 134 25.12 -1.50 17.28
CA ALA A 134 26.19 -1.79 16.30
C ALA A 134 26.11 -0.94 15.03
N LEU A 135 25.18 0.03 14.94
CA LEU A 135 24.98 0.84 13.74
C LEU A 135 25.65 2.21 13.86
N ALA A 136 26.22 2.70 12.76
CA ALA A 136 26.74 4.06 12.66
C ALA A 136 25.60 5.08 12.51
N SER A 137 25.88 6.36 12.79
CA SER A 137 24.95 7.45 12.47
C SER A 137 24.61 7.44 10.98
N GLY A 138 23.33 7.61 10.63
CA GLY A 138 22.88 7.58 9.26
C GLY A 138 21.39 7.33 9.08
N LEU A 139 20.97 7.40 7.83
CA LEU A 139 19.63 7.06 7.40
C LEU A 139 19.52 5.56 7.15
N TYR A 140 18.48 4.94 7.70
CA TYR A 140 18.11 3.55 7.52
C TYR A 140 16.64 3.44 7.13
N LEU A 141 16.26 2.31 6.58
CA LEU A 141 14.87 1.92 6.33
C LEU A 141 14.54 0.73 7.24
N TYR A 142 13.37 0.71 7.81
CA TYR A 142 12.86 -0.50 8.47
C TYR A 142 11.59 -0.97 7.78
N ARG A 143 11.51 -2.29 7.62
CA ARG A 143 10.37 -2.98 7.03
C ARG A 143 9.72 -3.88 8.05
N LEU A 144 8.43 -3.69 8.24
CA LEU A 144 7.60 -4.60 9.00
C LEU A 144 6.80 -5.46 8.00
N THR A 145 6.84 -6.77 8.23
CA THR A 145 6.09 -7.75 7.43
C THR A 145 5.17 -8.54 8.36
N ALA A 146 3.89 -8.69 7.99
CA ALA A 146 2.92 -9.48 8.72
C ALA A 146 1.86 -10.04 7.77
N GLY A 147 1.55 -11.33 7.84
CA GLY A 147 0.44 -11.97 7.13
C GLY A 147 0.42 -11.71 5.61
N GLY A 148 1.59 -11.57 4.96
CA GLY A 148 1.70 -11.26 3.53
C GLY A 148 1.70 -9.76 3.19
N PHE A 149 1.48 -8.88 4.17
CA PHE A 149 1.60 -7.43 4.03
C PHE A 149 2.99 -6.96 4.42
N SER A 150 3.45 -5.87 3.82
CA SER A 150 4.70 -5.24 4.22
C SER A 150 4.59 -3.71 4.16
N LEU A 151 5.06 -3.04 5.21
CA LEU A 151 5.15 -1.59 5.30
C LEU A 151 6.59 -1.19 5.59
N THR A 152 7.03 -0.10 4.97
CA THR A 152 8.40 0.41 5.13
C THR A 152 8.36 1.87 5.55
N GLN A 153 9.20 2.22 6.53
CA GLN A 153 9.40 3.57 7.02
C GLN A 153 10.90 3.88 7.12
N SER A 154 11.23 5.16 7.22
CA SER A 154 12.62 5.60 7.41
C SER A 154 12.91 5.89 8.88
N LEU A 155 14.16 5.68 9.30
CA LEU A 155 14.66 6.07 10.61
C LEU A 155 16.03 6.74 10.51
N LEU A 156 16.27 7.74 11.34
CA LEU A 156 17.52 8.50 11.38
C LEU A 156 18.22 8.30 12.73
N LEU A 157 19.36 7.64 12.70
CA LEU A 157 20.23 7.44 13.87
C LEU A 157 21.27 8.55 13.95
N LEU A 158 21.35 9.21 15.08
CA LEU A 158 22.36 10.24 15.41
C LEU A 158 23.13 9.80 16.67
N ARG A 159 24.40 9.65 16.54
CA ARG A 159 25.34 9.38 17.66
C ARG A 159 26.29 10.52 17.84
#